data_fef226b8eb4339ecbfd8e2380a6a2a56
#
_entry.id   fef226b8eb4339ecbfd8e2380a6a2a56
#
_cell.length_a   1.000
_cell.length_b   1.000
_cell.length_c   1.000
_cell.angle_alpha   90.00
_cell.angle_beta   90.00
_cell.angle_gamma   90.00
#
_symmetry.space_group_name_H-M   'P 1'
#
loop_
_entity.id
_entity.type
_entity.pdbx_description
1 polymer ?
#
loop_
_entity_poly.entity_id
_entity_poly.type
_entity_poly.pdbx_seq_one_letter_code
_entity_poly.pdbx_strand_id
1 'polypeptide(L)'
;LLHFLAIGLLLFVGDGLLNPGPERSANAGRIELTDGDLRQLEVAWTAQWRRPPTPEEMRNLVAARVREEILYREALALGLDKDDTIVKRRLAQKMDFVAEDVSGLREPAAEELRAWYAKNGERFARPGRRSFRHLYFSPDRRGDRARDGAARAREQIAGASADAPVAADLADPFMFQDHYADRTPEQVAGVFGSKFADALFQLAPGAWQGPVESGLGWHLVWVTSSVPGRVPAFEEIEGAVRAGWV
;
A
#
# COMPACT_ATOMS: atom_id res chain seq x y z
N LEU A 1 56.34 -50.56 -10.11
CA LEU A 1 56.48 -49.16 -9.65
C LEU A 1 56.51 -48.18 -10.83
N LEU A 2 57.31 -48.41 -11.87
CA LEU A 2 57.46 -47.49 -13.04
C LEU A 2 56.15 -47.30 -13.80
N HIS A 3 55.37 -48.35 -14.01
CA HIS A 3 54.06 -48.28 -14.69
C HIS A 3 53.00 -47.44 -13.89
N PHE A 4 53.01 -47.51 -12.57
CA PHE A 4 52.11 -46.69 -11.74
C PHE A 4 52.47 -45.20 -11.79
N LEU A 5 53.80 -44.88 -11.84
CA LEU A 5 54.23 -43.50 -12.00
C LEU A 5 53.92 -42.96 -13.39
N ALA A 6 54.00 -43.76 -14.45
CA ALA A 6 53.65 -43.35 -15.80
C ALA A 6 52.14 -43.12 -15.94
N ILE A 7 51.29 -43.99 -15.37
CA ILE A 7 49.83 -43.82 -15.35
C ILE A 7 49.44 -42.61 -14.52
N GLY A 8 50.05 -42.43 -13.36
CA GLY A 8 49.79 -41.25 -12.51
C GLY A 8 50.15 -39.93 -13.21
N LEU A 9 51.28 -39.91 -13.91
CA LEU A 9 51.70 -38.74 -14.69
C LEU A 9 50.73 -38.45 -15.87
N LEU A 10 50.30 -39.53 -16.58
CA LEU A 10 49.35 -39.42 -17.68
C LEU A 10 47.97 -38.90 -17.22
N LEU A 11 47.49 -39.36 -16.06
CA LEU A 11 46.26 -38.89 -15.47
C LEU A 11 46.40 -37.43 -14.99
N PHE A 12 47.51 -37.05 -14.39
CA PHE A 12 47.77 -35.68 -13.94
C PHE A 12 47.88 -34.70 -15.12
N VAL A 13 48.58 -35.08 -16.18
CA VAL A 13 48.67 -34.25 -17.39
C VAL A 13 47.35 -34.22 -18.13
N GLY A 14 46.62 -35.35 -18.19
CA GLY A 14 45.31 -35.43 -18.81
C GLY A 14 44.26 -34.58 -18.07
N ASP A 15 44.26 -34.62 -16.75
CA ASP A 15 43.35 -33.78 -15.93
C ASP A 15 43.70 -32.29 -16.10
N GLY A 16 44.96 -31.91 -16.12
CA GLY A 16 45.38 -30.53 -16.36
C GLY A 16 45.06 -29.99 -17.75
N LEU A 17 44.92 -30.86 -18.76
CA LEU A 17 44.55 -30.49 -20.14
C LEU A 17 43.03 -30.48 -20.36
N LEU A 18 42.32 -31.39 -19.71
CA LEU A 18 40.84 -31.54 -19.85
C LEU A 18 40.06 -30.65 -18.89
N ASN A 19 40.61 -30.35 -17.72
CA ASN A 19 40.09 -29.44 -16.75
C ASN A 19 41.11 -28.28 -16.57
N PRO A 20 41.20 -27.32 -17.50
CA PRO A 20 41.95 -26.11 -17.24
C PRO A 20 41.30 -25.48 -16.02
N GLY A 21 41.95 -25.57 -14.87
CA GLY A 21 41.49 -24.92 -13.65
C GLY A 21 41.14 -23.47 -13.97
N PRO A 22 40.21 -22.84 -13.27
CA PRO A 22 39.79 -21.49 -13.58
C PRO A 22 41.02 -20.67 -13.83
N GLU A 23 41.16 -20.15 -15.09
CA GLU A 23 42.29 -19.29 -15.45
C GLU A 23 42.42 -18.29 -14.32
N ARG A 24 43.49 -18.42 -13.52
CA ARG A 24 43.87 -17.39 -12.57
C ARG A 24 44.19 -16.18 -13.43
N SER A 25 43.15 -15.45 -13.80
CA SER A 25 43.28 -14.19 -14.49
C SER A 25 44.43 -13.44 -13.81
N ALA A 26 45.41 -12.95 -14.58
CA ALA A 26 46.52 -12.15 -14.07
C ALA A 26 46.05 -10.96 -13.20
N ASN A 27 44.76 -10.65 -13.25
CA ASN A 27 44.05 -9.65 -12.44
C ASN A 27 43.40 -10.21 -11.15
N ALA A 28 43.43 -11.51 -10.86
CA ALA A 28 42.75 -12.08 -9.71
C ALA A 28 43.24 -11.51 -8.35
N GLY A 29 44.49 -11.03 -8.30
CA GLY A 29 45.04 -10.39 -7.09
C GLY A 29 44.98 -8.86 -7.08
N ARG A 30 44.52 -8.22 -8.18
CA ARG A 30 44.49 -6.77 -8.27
C ARG A 30 43.08 -6.24 -7.90
N ILE A 31 43.05 -5.26 -7.02
CA ILE A 31 41.80 -4.52 -6.67
C ILE A 31 41.97 -3.12 -7.25
N GLU A 32 41.09 -2.78 -8.20
CA GLU A 32 41.04 -1.45 -8.80
C GLU A 32 39.80 -0.71 -8.28
N LEU A 33 40.01 0.46 -7.76
CA LEU A 33 38.93 1.39 -7.43
C LEU A 33 38.88 2.46 -8.53
N THR A 34 37.72 2.57 -9.13
CA THR A 34 37.47 3.60 -10.16
C THR A 34 37.16 4.94 -9.53
N ASP A 35 37.22 6.03 -10.30
CA ASP A 35 36.73 7.34 -9.87
C ASP A 35 35.24 7.32 -9.46
N GLY A 36 34.46 6.39 -10.03
CA GLY A 36 33.09 6.13 -9.66
C GLY A 36 32.97 5.62 -8.23
N ASP A 37 33.80 4.65 -7.86
CA ASP A 37 33.83 4.08 -6.52
C ASP A 37 34.25 5.13 -5.48
N LEU A 38 35.24 5.95 -5.80
CA LEU A 38 35.70 7.03 -4.92
C LEU A 38 34.56 8.07 -4.69
N ARG A 39 33.88 8.47 -5.75
CA ARG A 39 32.72 9.39 -5.63
C ARG A 39 31.59 8.77 -4.81
N GLN A 40 31.34 7.48 -4.94
CA GLN A 40 30.31 6.80 -4.15
C GLN A 40 30.64 6.79 -2.65
N LEU A 41 31.90 6.59 -2.28
CA LEU A 41 32.38 6.68 -0.90
C LEU A 41 32.17 8.11 -0.35
N GLU A 42 32.50 9.14 -1.14
CA GLU A 42 32.31 10.54 -0.77
C GLU A 42 30.84 10.89 -0.57
N VAL A 43 29.96 10.45 -1.48
CA VAL A 43 28.52 10.67 -1.40
C VAL A 43 27.94 10.00 -0.15
N ALA A 44 28.29 8.74 0.11
CA ALA A 44 27.83 8.01 1.30
C ALA A 44 28.28 8.71 2.61
N TRP A 45 29.54 9.14 2.67
CA TRP A 45 30.06 9.91 3.79
C TRP A 45 29.31 11.21 4.00
N THR A 46 29.14 11.99 2.93
CA THR A 46 28.48 13.30 2.99
C THR A 46 27.00 13.18 3.40
N ALA A 47 26.32 12.11 2.97
CA ALA A 47 24.94 11.83 3.38
C ALA A 47 24.85 11.60 4.90
N GLN A 48 25.81 10.93 5.49
CA GLN A 48 25.85 10.61 6.92
C GLN A 48 26.33 11.80 7.78
N TRP A 49 27.43 12.46 7.36
CA TRP A 49 28.13 13.47 8.17
C TRP A 49 27.84 14.91 7.76
N ARG A 50 27.06 15.13 6.70
CA ARG A 50 26.66 16.44 6.17
C ARG A 50 27.84 17.34 5.78
N ARG A 51 29.00 16.74 5.51
CA ARG A 51 30.20 17.37 5.01
C ARG A 51 31.03 16.39 4.18
N PRO A 52 31.89 16.86 3.25
CA PRO A 52 32.82 15.96 2.56
C PRO A 52 33.86 15.36 3.53
N PRO A 53 34.41 14.19 3.21
CA PRO A 53 35.49 13.58 3.98
C PRO A 53 36.80 14.37 3.85
N THR A 54 37.58 14.43 4.91
CA THR A 54 38.96 14.92 4.84
C THR A 54 39.83 13.93 4.06
N PRO A 55 41.04 14.34 3.61
CA PRO A 55 41.95 13.42 2.91
C PRO A 55 42.35 12.19 3.72
N GLU A 56 42.37 12.29 5.06
CA GLU A 56 42.67 11.17 5.94
C GLU A 56 41.45 10.23 6.05
N GLU A 57 40.25 10.78 6.24
CA GLU A 57 39.00 10.02 6.26
C GLU A 57 38.79 9.30 4.93
N MET A 58 39.06 9.94 3.79
CA MET A 58 38.96 9.30 2.48
C MET A 58 39.97 8.13 2.35
N ARG A 59 41.23 8.28 2.80
CA ARG A 59 42.17 7.17 2.82
C ARG A 59 41.67 5.99 3.65
N ASN A 60 41.04 6.27 4.81
CA ASN A 60 40.48 5.23 5.66
C ASN A 60 39.30 4.53 5.01
N LEU A 61 38.43 5.27 4.31
CA LEU A 61 37.31 4.71 3.54
C LEU A 61 37.80 3.78 2.41
N VAL A 62 38.81 4.24 1.66
CA VAL A 62 39.45 3.44 0.62
C VAL A 62 40.07 2.18 1.20
N ALA A 63 40.82 2.28 2.31
CA ALA A 63 41.43 1.11 2.96
C ALA A 63 40.36 0.13 3.47
N ALA A 64 39.28 0.61 4.02
CA ALA A 64 38.15 -0.23 4.46
C ALA A 64 37.48 -0.94 3.28
N ARG A 65 37.28 -0.25 2.16
CA ARG A 65 36.71 -0.83 0.93
C ARG A 65 37.58 -1.91 0.32
N VAL A 66 38.91 -1.66 0.25
CA VAL A 66 39.87 -2.65 -0.22
C VAL A 66 39.88 -3.89 0.68
N ARG A 67 39.89 -3.70 2.00
CA ARG A 67 39.79 -4.81 2.96
C ARG A 67 38.51 -5.62 2.80
N GLU A 68 37.38 -4.98 2.62
CA GLU A 68 36.08 -5.65 2.39
C GLU A 68 36.18 -6.53 1.13
N GLU A 69 36.73 -6.00 0.04
CA GLU A 69 36.88 -6.75 -1.21
C GLU A 69 37.82 -7.95 -1.08
N ILE A 70 38.92 -7.81 -0.33
CA ILE A 70 39.84 -8.93 -0.05
C ILE A 70 39.08 -10.03 0.71
N LEU A 71 38.38 -9.67 1.81
CA LEU A 71 37.65 -10.64 2.62
C LEU A 71 36.52 -11.31 1.82
N TYR A 72 35.83 -10.56 0.95
CA TYR A 72 34.81 -11.10 0.07
C TYR A 72 35.39 -12.14 -0.92
N ARG A 73 36.50 -11.82 -1.59
CA ARG A 73 37.14 -12.76 -2.52
C ARG A 73 37.63 -14.02 -1.82
N GLU A 74 38.24 -13.87 -0.66
CA GLU A 74 38.68 -15.02 0.18
C GLU A 74 37.51 -15.87 0.65
N ALA A 75 36.41 -15.24 1.07
CA ALA A 75 35.19 -15.95 1.49
C ALA A 75 34.60 -16.78 0.36
N LEU A 76 34.55 -16.23 -0.87
CA LEU A 76 34.12 -16.97 -2.06
C LEU A 76 35.09 -18.12 -2.41
N ALA A 77 36.39 -17.88 -2.30
CA ALA A 77 37.39 -18.90 -2.56
C ALA A 77 37.33 -20.08 -1.57
N LEU A 78 36.93 -19.80 -0.31
CA LEU A 78 36.67 -20.79 0.73
C LEU A 78 35.26 -21.42 0.62
N GLY A 79 34.42 -20.94 -0.30
CA GLY A 79 33.06 -21.43 -0.48
C GLY A 79 32.10 -21.11 0.69
N LEU A 80 32.36 -20.04 1.44
CA LEU A 80 31.52 -19.63 2.58
C LEU A 80 30.13 -19.12 2.17
N ASP A 81 29.91 -18.86 0.88
CA ASP A 81 28.61 -18.53 0.28
C ASP A 81 27.75 -19.76 0.01
N LYS A 82 28.37 -20.96 -0.05
CA LYS A 82 27.66 -22.20 -0.37
C LYS A 82 26.89 -22.70 0.85
N ASP A 83 25.65 -23.08 0.62
CA ASP A 83 24.73 -23.60 1.65
C ASP A 83 24.44 -22.64 2.81
N ASP A 84 24.88 -21.38 2.73
CA ASP A 84 24.53 -20.34 3.69
C ASP A 84 23.13 -19.77 3.39
N THR A 85 22.21 -20.01 4.30
CA THR A 85 20.82 -19.57 4.18
C THR A 85 20.66 -18.04 4.22
N ILE A 86 21.58 -17.33 4.88
CA ILE A 86 21.56 -15.86 4.98
C ILE A 86 22.00 -15.27 3.64
N VAL A 87 23.12 -15.76 3.08
CA VAL A 87 23.61 -15.35 1.76
C VAL A 87 22.56 -15.66 0.69
N LYS A 88 21.99 -16.86 0.69
CA LYS A 88 20.94 -17.27 -0.25
C LYS A 88 19.71 -16.35 -0.17
N ARG A 89 19.24 -16.06 1.03
CA ARG A 89 18.10 -15.15 1.24
C ARG A 89 18.41 -13.74 0.74
N ARG A 90 19.62 -13.24 1.02
CA ARG A 90 20.03 -11.90 0.59
C ARG A 90 20.15 -11.76 -0.93
N LEU A 91 20.66 -12.79 -1.59
CA LEU A 91 20.73 -12.84 -3.05
C LEU A 91 19.35 -12.95 -3.67
N ALA A 92 18.44 -13.78 -3.11
CA ALA A 92 17.05 -13.86 -3.54
C ALA A 92 16.34 -12.50 -3.44
N GLN A 93 16.46 -11.81 -2.30
CA GLN A 93 15.90 -10.46 -2.14
C GLN A 93 16.44 -9.44 -3.16
N LYS A 94 17.73 -9.50 -3.47
CA LYS A 94 18.32 -8.65 -4.51
C LYS A 94 17.77 -8.99 -5.89
N MET A 95 17.56 -10.28 -6.16
CA MET A 95 17.03 -10.73 -7.45
C MET A 95 15.56 -10.35 -7.61
N ASP A 96 14.76 -10.45 -6.55
CA ASP A 96 13.37 -9.98 -6.54
C ASP A 96 13.29 -8.49 -6.89
N PHE A 97 14.15 -7.67 -6.27
CA PHE A 97 14.22 -6.24 -6.56
C PHE A 97 14.59 -5.96 -8.03
N VAL A 98 15.58 -6.68 -8.58
CA VAL A 98 15.96 -6.55 -10.01
C VAL A 98 14.83 -7.01 -10.93
N ALA A 99 14.11 -8.07 -10.56
CA ALA A 99 12.99 -8.57 -11.33
C ALA A 99 11.81 -7.59 -11.33
N GLU A 100 11.52 -6.95 -10.19
CA GLU A 100 10.52 -5.88 -10.09
C GLU A 100 10.89 -4.67 -10.97
N ASP A 101 12.15 -4.24 -10.94
CA ASP A 101 12.64 -3.11 -11.73
C ASP A 101 12.56 -3.41 -13.25
N VAL A 102 12.89 -4.63 -13.66
CA VAL A 102 12.75 -5.07 -15.06
C VAL A 102 11.29 -5.21 -15.49
N SER A 103 10.40 -5.70 -14.60
CA SER A 103 8.97 -5.79 -14.89
C SER A 103 8.31 -4.42 -14.95
N GLY A 104 8.74 -3.46 -14.11
CA GLY A 104 8.29 -2.07 -14.14
C GLY A 104 8.73 -1.30 -15.39
N LEU A 105 9.73 -1.77 -16.14
CA LEU A 105 10.17 -1.17 -17.41
C LEU A 105 9.22 -1.48 -18.58
N ARG A 106 8.34 -2.51 -18.46
CA ARG A 106 7.36 -2.80 -19.48
C ARG A 106 6.09 -1.97 -19.23
N GLU A 107 5.94 -0.90 -19.96
CA GLU A 107 4.65 -0.20 -19.99
C GLU A 107 3.58 -1.10 -20.62
N PRO A 108 2.47 -1.37 -19.92
CA PRO A 108 1.39 -2.15 -20.49
C PRO A 108 0.73 -1.38 -21.63
N ALA A 109 0.39 -2.08 -22.72
CA ALA A 109 -0.39 -1.50 -23.79
C ALA A 109 -1.81 -1.11 -23.28
N ALA A 110 -2.41 -0.08 -23.87
CA ALA A 110 -3.73 0.40 -23.47
C ALA A 110 -4.81 -0.72 -23.52
N GLU A 111 -4.68 -1.66 -24.47
CA GLU A 111 -5.57 -2.81 -24.60
C GLU A 111 -5.41 -3.80 -23.45
N GLU A 112 -4.19 -4.03 -22.98
CA GLU A 112 -3.90 -4.89 -21.84
C GLU A 112 -4.49 -4.31 -20.55
N LEU A 113 -4.34 -2.99 -20.36
CA LEU A 113 -4.95 -2.28 -19.24
C LEU A 113 -6.48 -2.35 -19.26
N ARG A 114 -7.10 -2.17 -20.43
CA ARG A 114 -8.57 -2.31 -20.56
C ARG A 114 -9.03 -3.72 -20.28
N ALA A 115 -8.33 -4.73 -20.79
CA ALA A 115 -8.65 -6.14 -20.55
C ALA A 115 -8.51 -6.52 -19.05
N TRP A 116 -7.50 -5.98 -18.39
CA TRP A 116 -7.30 -6.18 -16.96
C TRP A 116 -8.39 -5.45 -16.15
N TYR A 117 -8.68 -4.19 -16.50
CA TYR A 117 -9.74 -3.41 -15.88
C TYR A 117 -11.11 -4.07 -16.02
N ALA A 118 -11.44 -4.63 -17.17
CA ALA A 118 -12.71 -5.35 -17.38
C ALA A 118 -12.91 -6.50 -16.36
N LYS A 119 -11.83 -7.11 -15.88
CA LYS A 119 -11.86 -8.19 -14.89
C LYS A 119 -11.76 -7.69 -13.43
N ASN A 120 -11.22 -6.50 -13.23
CA ASN A 120 -10.87 -5.97 -11.90
C ASN A 120 -11.55 -4.65 -11.57
N GLY A 121 -12.49 -4.19 -12.40
CA GLY A 121 -13.12 -2.86 -12.29
C GLY A 121 -13.76 -2.60 -10.92
N GLU A 122 -14.34 -3.63 -10.28
CA GLU A 122 -14.94 -3.53 -8.95
C GLU A 122 -13.96 -3.05 -7.87
N ARG A 123 -12.65 -3.28 -8.05
CA ARG A 123 -11.61 -2.77 -7.11
C ARG A 123 -11.55 -1.25 -7.08
N PHE A 124 -12.08 -0.59 -8.12
CA PHE A 124 -12.11 0.86 -8.26
C PHE A 124 -13.51 1.44 -8.02
N ALA A 125 -14.44 0.61 -7.54
CA ALA A 125 -15.78 1.07 -7.23
C ALA A 125 -15.74 2.22 -6.23
N ARG A 126 -16.48 3.29 -6.54
CA ARG A 126 -16.68 4.42 -5.65
C ARG A 126 -18.01 4.23 -4.93
N PRO A 127 -18.02 4.19 -3.60
CA PRO A 127 -19.26 4.03 -2.85
C PRO A 127 -20.19 5.21 -3.10
N GLY A 128 -21.49 4.94 -2.99
CA GLY A 128 -22.49 6.01 -3.01
C GLY A 128 -22.31 6.98 -1.85
N ARG A 129 -22.83 8.18 -2.00
CA ARG A 129 -22.74 9.22 -0.99
C ARG A 129 -24.10 9.84 -0.72
N ARG A 130 -24.35 10.17 0.53
CA ARG A 130 -25.56 10.84 1.00
C ARG A 130 -25.23 12.10 1.77
N SER A 131 -25.99 13.14 1.49
CA SER A 131 -26.11 14.29 2.38
C SER A 131 -27.46 14.25 3.06
N PHE A 132 -27.49 14.45 4.36
CA PHE A 132 -28.75 14.33 5.11
C PHE A 132 -28.76 15.22 6.34
N ARG A 133 -29.97 15.55 6.78
CA ARG A 133 -30.25 16.08 8.12
C ARG A 133 -31.02 15.04 8.92
N HIS A 134 -30.94 15.15 10.24
CA HIS A 134 -31.72 14.28 11.10
C HIS A 134 -32.24 15.02 12.34
N LEU A 135 -33.30 14.47 12.90
CA LEU A 135 -33.83 14.82 14.21
C LEU A 135 -33.66 13.62 15.12
N TYR A 136 -33.15 13.84 16.31
CA TYR A 136 -32.80 12.78 17.26
C TYR A 136 -33.84 12.61 18.35
N PHE A 137 -34.09 11.37 18.77
CA PHE A 137 -35.00 10.98 19.83
C PHE A 137 -34.29 10.02 20.77
N SER A 138 -33.90 10.54 21.94
CA SER A 138 -33.06 9.89 22.93
C SER A 138 -33.79 8.83 23.73
N PRO A 139 -33.35 7.59 23.78
CA PRO A 139 -33.86 6.58 24.71
C PRO A 139 -33.61 6.97 26.16
N ASP A 140 -32.54 7.68 26.48
CA ASP A 140 -32.22 8.11 27.84
C ASP A 140 -33.26 9.14 28.38
N ARG A 141 -33.79 9.97 27.47
CA ARG A 141 -34.78 11.00 27.82
C ARG A 141 -36.24 10.50 27.74
N ARG A 142 -36.50 9.63 26.77
CA ARG A 142 -37.85 9.21 26.39
C ARG A 142 -38.15 7.76 26.78
N GLY A 143 -37.14 6.99 27.20
CA GLY A 143 -37.28 5.56 27.46
C GLY A 143 -37.81 4.81 26.23
N ASP A 144 -38.69 3.83 26.46
CA ASP A 144 -39.32 3.04 25.40
C ASP A 144 -40.21 3.86 24.46
N ARG A 145 -40.56 5.10 24.84
CA ARG A 145 -41.38 6.02 24.02
C ARG A 145 -40.58 6.78 22.96
N ALA A 146 -39.26 6.60 22.88
CA ALA A 146 -38.41 7.32 21.92
C ALA A 146 -38.83 7.04 20.46
N ARG A 147 -39.08 5.79 20.11
CA ARG A 147 -39.57 5.39 18.78
C ARG A 147 -40.93 6.00 18.45
N ASP A 148 -41.88 5.89 19.37
CA ASP A 148 -43.22 6.41 19.18
C ASP A 148 -43.23 7.94 19.16
N GLY A 149 -42.31 8.57 19.91
CA GLY A 149 -42.08 10.01 19.85
C GLY A 149 -41.60 10.44 18.46
N ALA A 150 -40.65 9.72 17.86
CA ALA A 150 -40.21 9.97 16.52
C ALA A 150 -41.33 9.76 15.47
N ALA A 151 -42.15 8.72 15.63
CA ALA A 151 -43.26 8.45 14.71
C ALA A 151 -44.29 9.60 14.74
N ARG A 152 -44.69 10.06 15.93
CA ARG A 152 -45.60 11.23 16.09
C ARG A 152 -44.99 12.52 15.54
N ALA A 153 -43.69 12.76 15.78
CA ALA A 153 -42.99 13.91 15.25
C ALA A 153 -42.99 13.91 13.71
N ARG A 154 -42.82 12.76 13.09
CA ARG A 154 -42.88 12.63 11.62
C ARG A 154 -44.25 13.07 11.07
N GLU A 155 -45.35 12.70 11.74
CA GLU A 155 -46.69 13.11 11.34
C GLU A 155 -46.87 14.62 11.43
N GLN A 156 -46.32 15.25 12.47
CA GLN A 156 -46.39 16.70 12.68
C GLN A 156 -45.61 17.50 11.64
N ILE A 157 -44.47 16.96 11.16
CA ILE A 157 -43.62 17.62 10.15
C ILE A 157 -43.86 17.09 8.74
N ALA A 158 -44.90 16.30 8.52
CA ALA A 158 -45.27 15.80 7.21
C ALA A 158 -45.49 16.96 6.24
N GLY A 159 -44.73 16.99 5.13
CA GLY A 159 -44.74 18.07 4.14
C GLY A 159 -43.90 19.30 4.49
N ALA A 160 -43.31 19.39 5.67
CA ALA A 160 -42.34 20.44 5.99
C ALA A 160 -41.00 20.19 5.24
N SER A 161 -40.34 21.28 4.81
CA SER A 161 -39.02 21.19 4.19
C SER A 161 -37.95 20.91 5.23
N ALA A 162 -36.75 20.50 4.76
CA ALA A 162 -35.60 20.26 5.63
C ALA A 162 -35.16 21.48 6.45
N ASP A 163 -35.40 22.68 5.94
CA ASP A 163 -35.02 23.96 6.55
C ASP A 163 -36.16 24.62 7.31
N ALA A 164 -37.35 23.99 7.35
CA ALA A 164 -38.47 24.51 8.13
C ALA A 164 -38.11 24.56 9.62
N PRO A 165 -38.47 25.63 10.34
CA PRO A 165 -38.28 25.70 11.78
C PRO A 165 -38.97 24.52 12.45
N VAL A 166 -38.21 23.70 13.14
CA VAL A 166 -38.76 22.62 13.96
C VAL A 166 -38.94 23.14 15.38
N ALA A 167 -40.10 22.88 16.00
CA ALA A 167 -40.32 23.27 17.39
C ALA A 167 -39.21 22.68 18.28
N ALA A 168 -38.68 23.49 19.20
CA ALA A 168 -37.52 23.13 20.03
C ALA A 168 -37.75 21.90 20.94
N ASP A 169 -38.99 21.56 21.19
CA ASP A 169 -39.46 20.43 22.01
C ASP A 169 -39.77 19.16 21.16
N LEU A 170 -39.76 19.28 19.86
CA LEU A 170 -40.09 18.15 18.96
C LEU A 170 -39.04 17.05 19.01
N ALA A 171 -37.76 17.40 18.99
CA ALA A 171 -36.63 16.50 18.99
C ALA A 171 -35.69 16.75 20.18
N ASP A 172 -34.87 15.79 20.51
CA ASP A 172 -33.85 15.91 21.55
C ASP A 172 -32.53 16.45 21.00
N PRO A 173 -31.74 17.16 21.84
CA PRO A 173 -30.39 17.55 21.45
C PRO A 173 -29.54 16.33 21.10
N PHE A 174 -28.82 16.40 19.97
CA PHE A 174 -27.87 15.40 19.59
C PHE A 174 -26.44 15.85 19.95
N MET A 175 -25.57 14.92 20.35
CA MET A 175 -24.24 15.25 20.84
C MET A 175 -23.26 15.65 19.72
N PHE A 176 -23.63 15.37 18.47
CA PHE A 176 -22.83 15.73 17.28
C PHE A 176 -23.62 16.74 16.43
N GLN A 177 -23.32 16.83 15.15
CA GLN A 177 -24.01 17.70 14.19
C GLN A 177 -25.34 17.08 13.74
N ASP A 178 -26.27 17.91 13.34
CA ASP A 178 -27.60 17.55 12.82
C ASP A 178 -27.64 17.45 11.29
N HIS A 179 -26.55 17.88 10.64
CA HIS A 179 -26.38 17.86 9.18
C HIS A 179 -25.04 17.23 8.79
N TYR A 180 -25.11 16.29 7.87
CA TYR A 180 -23.96 15.56 7.32
C TYR A 180 -23.94 15.69 5.80
N ALA A 181 -22.84 16.20 5.25
CA ALA A 181 -22.67 16.38 3.81
C ALA A 181 -21.77 15.29 3.23
N ASP A 182 -22.17 14.74 2.09
CA ASP A 182 -21.35 13.88 1.21
C ASP A 182 -20.70 12.67 1.94
N ARG A 183 -21.49 11.92 2.72
CA ARG A 183 -21.01 10.80 3.53
C ARG A 183 -21.14 9.46 2.81
N THR A 184 -20.10 8.62 2.92
CA THR A 184 -20.14 7.24 2.48
C THR A 184 -20.86 6.34 3.51
N PRO A 185 -21.28 5.09 3.13
CA PRO A 185 -21.88 4.16 4.09
C PRO A 185 -20.99 3.90 5.31
N GLU A 186 -19.68 3.75 5.13
CA GLU A 186 -18.71 3.49 6.20
C GLU A 186 -18.61 4.68 7.16
N GLN A 187 -18.61 5.90 6.62
CA GLN A 187 -18.55 7.11 7.43
C GLN A 187 -19.84 7.29 8.28
N VAL A 188 -20.98 6.96 7.70
CA VAL A 188 -22.26 6.98 8.43
C VAL A 188 -22.28 5.88 9.49
N ALA A 189 -21.85 4.67 9.13
CA ALA A 189 -21.80 3.54 10.06
C ALA A 189 -20.89 3.81 11.26
N GLY A 190 -19.79 4.55 11.06
CA GLY A 190 -18.87 4.95 12.12
C GLY A 190 -19.50 5.86 13.18
N VAL A 191 -20.55 6.61 12.84
CA VAL A 191 -21.26 7.50 13.79
C VAL A 191 -22.54 6.88 14.32
N PHE A 192 -23.34 6.27 13.44
CA PHE A 192 -24.72 5.84 13.75
C PHE A 192 -24.88 4.32 13.86
N GLY A 193 -23.88 3.54 13.42
CA GLY A 193 -23.93 2.08 13.29
C GLY A 193 -24.41 1.63 11.91
N SER A 194 -24.08 0.35 11.57
CA SER A 194 -24.36 -0.22 10.25
C SER A 194 -25.84 -0.26 9.89
N LYS A 195 -26.70 -0.63 10.83
CA LYS A 195 -28.17 -0.66 10.61
C LYS A 195 -28.73 0.69 10.15
N PHE A 196 -28.27 1.79 10.77
CA PHE A 196 -28.68 3.13 10.36
C PHE A 196 -28.15 3.47 8.97
N ALA A 197 -26.88 3.16 8.69
CA ALA A 197 -26.28 3.40 7.38
C ALA A 197 -27.04 2.65 6.28
N ASP A 198 -27.32 1.37 6.47
CA ASP A 198 -28.07 0.56 5.50
C ASP A 198 -29.47 1.15 5.25
N ALA A 199 -30.18 1.52 6.31
CA ALA A 199 -31.49 2.16 6.19
C ALA A 199 -31.41 3.52 5.47
N LEU A 200 -30.46 4.40 5.85
CA LEU A 200 -30.25 5.71 5.23
C LEU A 200 -30.05 5.61 3.72
N PHE A 201 -29.23 4.65 3.29
CA PHE A 201 -28.90 4.48 1.86
C PHE A 201 -30.05 3.91 1.02
N GLN A 202 -31.16 3.48 1.65
CA GLN A 202 -32.40 3.09 0.98
C GLN A 202 -33.44 4.24 0.93
N LEU A 203 -33.25 5.32 1.71
CA LEU A 203 -34.21 6.41 1.77
C LEU A 203 -34.19 7.27 0.48
N ALA A 204 -35.35 7.71 0.04
CA ALA A 204 -35.47 8.66 -1.08
C ALA A 204 -35.21 10.10 -0.61
N PRO A 205 -34.67 11.00 -1.46
CA PRO A 205 -34.55 12.41 -1.13
C PRO A 205 -35.89 13.13 -1.06
N GLY A 206 -35.94 14.24 -0.31
CA GLY A 206 -37.03 15.23 -0.40
C GLY A 206 -38.19 15.08 0.58
N ALA A 207 -38.06 14.22 1.59
CA ALA A 207 -39.05 14.12 2.66
C ALA A 207 -38.44 13.66 3.98
N TRP A 208 -39.10 13.99 5.11
CA TRP A 208 -38.79 13.42 6.41
C TRP A 208 -39.23 11.95 6.46
N GLN A 209 -38.32 11.06 6.76
CA GLN A 209 -38.51 9.61 6.79
C GLN A 209 -38.00 9.02 8.09
N GLY A 210 -38.49 7.83 8.42
CA GLY A 210 -38.16 7.13 9.65
C GLY A 210 -39.46 6.77 10.44
N PRO A 211 -39.29 6.39 11.70
CA PRO A 211 -38.08 6.41 12.53
C PRO A 211 -37.04 5.38 12.12
N VAL A 212 -35.76 5.80 12.04
CA VAL A 212 -34.61 4.96 11.76
C VAL A 212 -33.82 4.74 13.04
N GLU A 213 -33.52 3.48 13.35
CA GLU A 213 -32.76 3.11 14.54
C GLU A 213 -31.26 3.29 14.30
N SER A 214 -30.56 3.80 15.31
CA SER A 214 -29.09 3.84 15.38
C SER A 214 -28.59 3.24 16.69
N GLY A 215 -27.28 3.11 16.85
CA GLY A 215 -26.68 2.74 18.14
C GLY A 215 -26.91 3.75 19.26
N LEU A 216 -27.39 4.95 18.93
CA LEU A 216 -27.60 6.07 19.87
C LEU A 216 -29.07 6.30 20.18
N GLY A 217 -30.01 5.78 19.38
CA GLY A 217 -31.43 5.97 19.54
C GLY A 217 -32.18 6.02 18.21
N TRP A 218 -33.26 6.83 18.16
CA TRP A 218 -34.11 6.90 16.99
C TRP A 218 -33.97 8.24 16.27
N HIS A 219 -34.13 8.22 14.97
CA HIS A 219 -33.94 9.41 14.12
C HIS A 219 -35.05 9.53 13.08
N LEU A 220 -35.46 10.76 12.82
CA LEU A 220 -36.10 11.12 11.57
C LEU A 220 -34.99 11.67 10.64
N VAL A 221 -35.02 11.31 9.37
CA VAL A 221 -33.98 11.65 8.42
C VAL A 221 -34.57 12.32 7.20
N TRP A 222 -33.91 13.39 6.76
CA TRP A 222 -34.17 14.05 5.49
C TRP A 222 -32.93 13.92 4.60
N VAL A 223 -33.01 13.15 3.52
CA VAL A 223 -31.95 13.07 2.54
C VAL A 223 -32.00 14.30 1.64
N THR A 224 -30.97 15.13 1.68
CA THR A 224 -30.85 16.36 0.89
C THR A 224 -30.20 16.09 -0.47
N SER A 225 -29.28 15.12 -0.54
CA SER A 225 -28.58 14.72 -1.76
C SER A 225 -28.25 13.24 -1.75
N SER A 226 -28.27 12.65 -2.94
CA SER A 226 -27.96 11.24 -3.15
C SER A 226 -27.11 11.10 -4.40
N VAL A 227 -25.88 10.66 -4.23
CA VAL A 227 -24.98 10.29 -5.32
C VAL A 227 -24.86 8.76 -5.31
N PRO A 228 -25.28 8.06 -6.38
CA PRO A 228 -25.14 6.60 -6.44
C PRO A 228 -23.68 6.20 -6.51
N GLY A 229 -23.36 5.03 -5.93
CA GLY A 229 -22.07 4.40 -6.14
C GLY A 229 -21.92 3.97 -7.59
N ARG A 230 -20.69 4.00 -8.10
CA ARG A 230 -20.40 3.56 -9.47
C ARG A 230 -18.98 3.03 -9.59
N VAL A 231 -18.78 2.17 -10.54
CA VAL A 231 -17.46 1.86 -11.07
C VAL A 231 -17.10 2.95 -12.10
N PRO A 232 -16.02 3.73 -11.93
CA PRO A 232 -15.63 4.78 -12.87
C PRO A 232 -15.29 4.18 -14.25
N ALA A 233 -15.46 4.92 -15.33
CA ALA A 233 -14.99 4.47 -16.64
C ALA A 233 -13.45 4.37 -16.66
N PHE A 234 -12.91 3.46 -17.49
CA PHE A 234 -11.46 3.26 -17.63
C PHE A 234 -10.72 4.57 -17.88
N GLU A 235 -11.26 5.40 -18.77
CA GLU A 235 -10.67 6.68 -19.18
C GLU A 235 -10.58 7.70 -18.02
N GLU A 236 -11.43 7.57 -17.01
CA GLU A 236 -11.41 8.45 -15.83
C GLU A 236 -10.30 8.08 -14.83
N ILE A 237 -9.83 6.84 -14.90
CA ILE A 237 -8.93 6.27 -13.87
C ILE A 237 -7.77 5.48 -14.46
N GLU A 238 -7.42 5.69 -15.75
CA GLU A 238 -6.35 4.96 -16.43
C GLU A 238 -5.05 4.94 -15.62
N GLY A 239 -4.66 6.08 -15.01
CA GLY A 239 -3.49 6.16 -14.17
C GLY A 239 -3.56 5.25 -12.93
N ALA A 240 -4.74 5.15 -12.29
CA ALA A 240 -4.96 4.27 -11.14
C ALA A 240 -4.99 2.79 -11.58
N VAL A 241 -5.56 2.50 -12.74
CA VAL A 241 -5.56 1.14 -13.32
C VAL A 241 -4.14 0.70 -13.64
N ARG A 242 -3.33 1.59 -14.24
CA ARG A 242 -1.92 1.35 -14.53
C ARG A 242 -1.12 1.05 -13.27
N ALA A 243 -1.32 1.84 -12.22
CA ALA A 243 -0.67 1.62 -10.93
C ALA A 243 -1.10 0.32 -10.22
N GLY A 244 -2.32 -0.14 -10.46
CA GLY A 244 -2.84 -1.37 -9.87
C GLY A 244 -2.58 -2.64 -10.70
N TRP A 245 -2.08 -2.48 -11.93
CA TRP A 245 -1.77 -3.58 -12.84
C TRP A 245 -0.40 -4.22 -12.53
N VAL A 246 0.51 -3.47 -11.93
CA VAL A 246 1.90 -3.89 -11.56
C VAL A 246 1.89 -4.91 -10.43
#